data_3d2b031437a79b3d5a7a42e8039304fb
#
_entry.id   3d2b031437a79b3d5a7a42e8039304fb
#
_cell.length_a   1.000
_cell.length_b   1.000
_cell.length_c   1.000
_cell.angle_alpha   90.00
_cell.angle_beta   90.00
_cell.angle_gamma   90.00
#
_symmetry.space_group_name_H-M   'P 1'
#
loop_
_entity.id
_entity.type
_entity.pdbx_description
1 polymer ?
#
loop_
_entity_poly.entity_id
_entity_poly.type
_entity_poly.pdbx_seq_one_letter_code
_entity_poly.pdbx_strand_id
1 'polypeptide(L)'
;MSLVFLGKERKIIIDFNDKVNGYFDWLKKSIVVEKLPDGCFSVATPFMDSHNDGLVVYVSQDGDQYKLSDDAYVISDLQASGIDTDSVINKECITRLARSYNVDVVDDELVMCADDGNFNVRLHLFIAAMVALSSAVNQVNGDD
;
A
#
# COMPACT_ATOMS: atom_id res chain seq x y z
N MET A 1 5.62 -27.83 -0.16
CA MET A 1 4.46 -28.53 0.32
C MET A 1 4.43 -29.93 -0.24
N SER A 2 4.52 -30.84 0.59
CA SER A 2 4.45 -32.19 0.14
C SER A 2 3.12 -32.76 0.52
N LEU A 3 2.55 -33.47 -0.39
CA LEU A 3 1.35 -34.14 -0.14
C LEU A 3 1.46 -35.55 -0.51
N VAL A 4 0.97 -36.29 0.38
CA VAL A 4 1.03 -37.74 0.32
C VAL A 4 -0.10 -38.29 -0.50
N PHE A 5 -1.05 -37.46 -0.90
CA PHE A 5 -2.19 -37.92 -1.65
C PHE A 5 -1.81 -38.35 -3.05
N LEU A 6 -2.40 -39.41 -3.50
CA LEU A 6 -2.22 -39.96 -4.84
C LEU A 6 -3.42 -39.64 -5.70
N GLY A 7 -3.21 -39.56 -6.99
CA GLY A 7 -4.30 -39.40 -7.94
C GLY A 7 -4.85 -37.99 -7.99
N LYS A 8 -6.16 -37.86 -7.93
CA LYS A 8 -6.84 -36.57 -8.13
C LYS A 8 -6.50 -35.52 -7.11
N GLU A 9 -6.39 -35.87 -5.84
CA GLU A 9 -6.12 -34.92 -4.78
C GLU A 9 -4.74 -34.29 -4.94
N ARG A 10 -3.75 -35.09 -5.25
CA ARG A 10 -2.39 -34.59 -5.49
C ARG A 10 -2.34 -33.65 -6.68
N LYS A 11 -3.06 -33.96 -7.75
CA LYS A 11 -3.13 -33.15 -8.95
C LYS A 11 -3.81 -31.81 -8.67
N ILE A 12 -4.91 -31.80 -7.90
CA ILE A 12 -5.63 -30.59 -7.54
C ILE A 12 -4.72 -29.65 -6.77
N ILE A 13 -3.94 -30.15 -5.83
CA ILE A 13 -3.05 -29.32 -5.00
C ILE A 13 -1.90 -28.74 -5.82
N ILE A 14 -1.34 -29.50 -6.75
CA ILE A 14 -0.33 -28.99 -7.67
C ILE A 14 -0.94 -27.87 -8.53
N ASP A 15 -2.14 -28.05 -9.05
CA ASP A 15 -2.82 -27.03 -9.84
C ASP A 15 -3.09 -25.77 -9.02
N PHE A 16 -3.43 -25.92 -7.74
CA PHE A 16 -3.65 -24.79 -6.85
C PHE A 16 -2.36 -24.02 -6.60
N ASN A 17 -1.26 -24.70 -6.35
CA ASN A 17 0.04 -24.05 -6.20
C ASN A 17 0.46 -23.30 -7.46
N ASP A 18 0.17 -23.85 -8.62
CA ASP A 18 0.42 -23.16 -9.90
C ASP A 18 -0.42 -21.88 -10.00
N LYS A 19 -1.66 -21.90 -9.52
CA LYS A 19 -2.49 -20.70 -9.49
C LYS A 19 -1.89 -19.62 -8.58
N VAL A 20 -1.41 -20.01 -7.41
CA VAL A 20 -0.76 -19.07 -6.48
C VAL A 20 0.53 -18.51 -7.07
N ASN A 21 1.34 -19.35 -7.70
CA ASN A 21 2.56 -18.92 -8.37
C ASN A 21 2.24 -17.97 -9.54
N GLY A 22 1.16 -18.24 -10.26
CA GLY A 22 0.68 -17.35 -11.31
C GLY A 22 0.30 -15.97 -10.76
N TYR A 23 -0.30 -15.92 -9.58
CA TYR A 23 -0.60 -14.66 -8.91
C TYR A 23 0.68 -13.89 -8.56
N PHE A 24 1.69 -14.56 -8.02
CA PHE A 24 2.96 -13.91 -7.70
C PHE A 24 3.64 -13.36 -8.94
N ASP A 25 3.63 -14.10 -10.04
CA ASP A 25 4.20 -13.65 -11.30
C ASP A 25 3.45 -12.43 -11.85
N TRP A 26 2.13 -12.46 -11.78
CA TRP A 26 1.30 -11.34 -12.19
C TRP A 26 1.59 -10.10 -11.34
N LEU A 27 1.65 -10.27 -10.02
CA LEU A 27 1.93 -9.17 -9.09
C LEU A 27 3.29 -8.55 -9.39
N LYS A 28 4.31 -9.38 -9.61
CA LYS A 28 5.65 -8.91 -9.93
C LYS A 28 5.69 -8.10 -11.22
N LYS A 29 4.95 -8.52 -12.24
CA LYS A 29 4.87 -7.81 -13.52
C LYS A 29 4.03 -6.54 -13.43
N SER A 30 3.10 -6.49 -12.49
CA SER A 30 2.20 -5.35 -12.30
C SER A 30 2.84 -4.20 -11.51
N ILE A 31 3.94 -4.47 -10.83
CA ILE A 31 4.67 -3.45 -10.08
C ILE A 31 5.75 -2.87 -10.99
N VAL A 32 5.71 -1.55 -11.19
CA VAL A 32 6.65 -0.84 -12.06
C VAL A 32 7.47 0.13 -11.23
N VAL A 33 8.80 -0.02 -11.28
CA VAL A 33 9.72 0.86 -10.55
C VAL A 33 10.40 1.77 -11.55
N GLU A 34 10.39 3.07 -11.27
CA GLU A 34 11.07 4.07 -12.08
C GLU A 34 11.92 4.97 -11.22
N LYS A 35 13.09 5.34 -11.71
CA LYS A 35 13.93 6.34 -11.08
C LYS A 35 13.53 7.71 -11.60
N LEU A 36 13.23 8.61 -10.66
CA LEU A 36 12.79 9.96 -10.99
C LEU A 36 13.98 10.91 -11.13
N PRO A 37 13.78 12.10 -11.78
CA PRO A 37 14.88 13.06 -11.97
C PRO A 37 15.53 13.54 -10.69
N ASP A 38 14.80 13.58 -9.57
CA ASP A 38 15.31 13.99 -8.27
C ASP A 38 16.09 12.89 -7.55
N GLY A 39 16.21 11.71 -8.15
CA GLY A 39 16.91 10.57 -7.57
C GLY A 39 16.05 9.64 -6.73
N CYS A 40 14.79 10.02 -6.46
CA CYS A 40 13.84 9.13 -5.80
C CYS A 40 13.33 8.06 -6.77
N PHE A 41 12.68 7.03 -6.20
CA PHE A 41 12.05 5.99 -7.00
C PHE A 41 10.54 6.06 -6.83
N SER A 42 9.81 5.82 -7.90
CA SER A 42 8.37 5.57 -7.82
C SER A 42 8.11 4.09 -7.98
N VAL A 43 7.23 3.56 -7.16
CA VAL A 43 6.80 2.16 -7.20
C VAL A 43 5.31 2.18 -7.49
N ALA A 44 4.95 1.98 -8.74
CA ALA A 44 3.55 1.91 -9.16
C ALA A 44 3.03 0.50 -8.86
N THR A 45 1.91 0.43 -8.16
CA THR A 45 1.33 -0.84 -7.71
C THR A 45 0.03 -1.12 -8.44
N PRO A 46 -0.43 -2.40 -8.46
CA PRO A 46 -1.75 -2.73 -9.00
C PRO A 46 -2.89 -2.49 -8.02
N PHE A 47 -2.59 -2.01 -6.81
CA PHE A 47 -3.62 -1.67 -5.83
C PHE A 47 -4.25 -0.34 -6.19
N MET A 48 -5.56 -0.26 -6.03
CA MET A 48 -6.33 0.88 -6.48
C MET A 48 -6.92 1.64 -5.30
N ASP A 49 -7.09 2.95 -5.47
CA ASP A 49 -7.88 3.75 -4.54
C ASP A 49 -9.37 3.60 -4.83
N SER A 50 -10.20 4.37 -4.12
CA SER A 50 -11.65 4.31 -4.28
C SER A 50 -12.14 4.82 -5.65
N HIS A 51 -11.28 5.47 -6.42
CA HIS A 51 -11.57 6.00 -7.76
C HIS A 51 -10.97 5.14 -8.88
N ASN A 52 -10.46 3.95 -8.56
CA ASN A 52 -9.77 3.04 -9.47
C ASN A 52 -8.47 3.60 -10.05
N ASP A 53 -7.83 4.52 -9.32
CA ASP A 53 -6.50 5.00 -9.68
C ASP A 53 -5.44 4.17 -8.94
N GLY A 54 -4.38 3.80 -9.65
CA GLY A 54 -3.31 2.99 -9.07
C GLY A 54 -2.53 3.74 -8.00
N LEU A 55 -2.26 3.08 -6.88
CA LEU A 55 -1.51 3.66 -5.79
C LEU A 55 -0.01 3.57 -6.08
N VAL A 56 0.70 4.67 -5.86
CA VAL A 56 2.14 4.79 -6.11
C VAL A 56 2.84 5.13 -4.80
N VAL A 57 3.92 4.40 -4.51
CA VAL A 57 4.79 4.70 -3.36
C VAL A 57 6.05 5.35 -3.87
N TYR A 58 6.46 6.44 -3.23
CA TYR A 58 7.70 7.13 -3.54
C TYR A 58 8.74 6.77 -2.49
N VAL A 59 9.93 6.40 -2.94
CA VAL A 59 11.01 5.94 -2.05
C VAL A 59 12.23 6.79 -2.27
N SER A 60 12.73 7.43 -1.21
CA SER A 60 14.03 8.07 -1.21
C SER A 60 15.00 7.21 -0.39
N GLN A 61 16.24 7.13 -0.83
CA GLN A 61 17.26 6.31 -0.22
C GLN A 61 18.42 7.18 0.25
N ASP A 62 18.86 6.94 1.48
CA ASP A 62 20.05 7.54 2.06
C ASP A 62 20.87 6.41 2.70
N GLY A 63 21.85 5.90 1.96
CA GLY A 63 22.63 4.74 2.38
C GLY A 63 21.76 3.50 2.50
N ASP A 64 21.67 2.93 3.70
CA ASP A 64 20.85 1.77 4.00
C ASP A 64 19.49 2.16 4.61
N GLN A 65 19.16 3.45 4.63
CA GLN A 65 17.89 3.96 5.12
C GLN A 65 17.00 4.39 3.97
N TYR A 66 15.69 4.19 4.14
CA TYR A 66 14.70 4.51 3.11
C TYR A 66 13.56 5.28 3.74
N LYS A 67 13.05 6.27 3.01
CA LYS A 67 11.81 6.96 3.36
C LYS A 67 10.75 6.59 2.33
N LEU A 68 9.65 6.05 2.81
CA LEU A 68 8.47 5.75 2.00
C LEU A 68 7.49 6.91 2.14
N SER A 69 6.88 7.32 1.05
CA SER A 69 5.96 8.46 1.01
C SER A 69 4.88 8.24 -0.04
N ASP A 70 3.70 8.80 0.19
CA ASP A 70 2.63 8.84 -0.81
C ASP A 70 2.60 10.16 -1.59
N ASP A 71 3.53 11.06 -1.30
CA ASP A 71 3.58 12.42 -1.87
C ASP A 71 2.27 13.19 -1.63
N ALA A 72 1.71 13.03 -0.43
CA ALA A 72 0.46 13.67 0.00
C ALA A 72 -0.76 13.32 -0.86
N TYR A 73 -0.71 12.21 -1.58
CA TYR A 73 -1.78 11.85 -2.52
C TYR A 73 -3.07 11.43 -1.80
N VAL A 74 -2.97 10.58 -0.76
CA VAL A 74 -4.15 9.97 -0.14
C VAL A 74 -5.04 11.02 0.52
N ILE A 75 -4.46 11.89 1.33
CA ILE A 75 -5.23 12.93 2.03
C ILE A 75 -5.77 13.96 1.03
N SER A 76 -4.99 14.33 0.01
CA SER A 76 -5.47 15.21 -1.06
C SER A 76 -6.67 14.61 -1.79
N ASP A 77 -6.65 13.32 -2.04
CA ASP A 77 -7.76 12.62 -2.70
C ASP A 77 -9.01 12.59 -1.80
N LEU A 78 -8.84 12.39 -0.50
CA LEU A 78 -9.94 12.48 0.45
C LEU A 78 -10.57 13.87 0.46
N GLN A 79 -9.75 14.91 0.45
CA GLN A 79 -10.21 16.31 0.38
C GLN A 79 -10.97 16.56 -0.93
N ALA A 80 -10.45 16.08 -2.04
CA ALA A 80 -11.12 16.22 -3.34
C ALA A 80 -12.46 15.48 -3.38
N SER A 81 -12.63 14.46 -2.55
CA SER A 81 -13.89 13.73 -2.40
C SER A 81 -14.89 14.39 -1.45
N GLY A 82 -14.54 15.55 -0.89
CA GLY A 82 -15.44 16.30 -0.01
C GLY A 82 -15.27 16.03 1.46
N ILE A 83 -14.22 15.34 1.88
CA ILE A 83 -13.99 15.05 3.29
C ILE A 83 -13.21 16.21 3.91
N ASP A 84 -13.70 16.70 5.05
CA ASP A 84 -12.98 17.69 5.84
C ASP A 84 -11.88 16.99 6.67
N THR A 85 -10.72 16.84 6.06
CA THR A 85 -9.58 16.17 6.70
C THR A 85 -8.96 16.99 7.83
N ASP A 86 -9.30 18.26 7.95
CA ASP A 86 -8.82 19.14 9.02
C ASP A 86 -9.73 19.13 10.25
N SER A 87 -10.91 18.55 10.17
CA SER A 87 -11.75 18.43 11.37
C SER A 87 -11.04 17.56 12.41
N VAL A 88 -11.26 17.86 13.70
CA VAL A 88 -10.57 17.15 14.78
C VAL A 88 -10.84 15.66 14.72
N ILE A 89 -12.10 15.30 14.49
CA ILE A 89 -12.52 13.88 14.46
C ILE A 89 -11.87 13.15 13.28
N ASN A 90 -11.95 13.72 12.09
CA ASN A 90 -11.39 13.07 10.90
C ASN A 90 -9.88 12.99 10.96
N LYS A 91 -9.22 14.04 11.44
CA LYS A 91 -7.78 14.06 11.62
C LYS A 91 -7.30 12.97 12.57
N GLU A 92 -8.01 12.80 13.68
CA GLU A 92 -7.70 11.73 14.64
C GLU A 92 -7.91 10.35 14.05
N CYS A 93 -9.00 10.15 13.30
CA CYS A 93 -9.29 8.88 12.65
C CYS A 93 -8.21 8.52 11.63
N ILE A 94 -7.83 9.48 10.78
CA ILE A 94 -6.79 9.29 9.76
C ILE A 94 -5.46 8.94 10.42
N THR A 95 -5.06 9.72 11.42
CA THR A 95 -3.79 9.50 12.12
C THR A 95 -3.75 8.15 12.82
N ARG A 96 -4.85 7.77 13.49
CA ARG A 96 -4.93 6.50 14.18
C ARG A 96 -4.87 5.32 13.23
N LEU A 97 -5.60 5.41 12.11
CA LEU A 97 -5.58 4.36 11.10
C LEU A 97 -4.20 4.19 10.49
N ALA A 98 -3.56 5.30 10.13
CA ALA A 98 -2.19 5.29 9.59
C ALA A 98 -1.23 4.62 10.58
N ARG A 99 -1.29 5.01 11.85
CA ARG A 99 -0.40 4.46 12.87
C ARG A 99 -0.59 2.98 13.13
N SER A 100 -1.78 2.45 12.88
CA SER A 100 -2.01 1.00 12.99
C SER A 100 -1.16 0.21 12.00
N TYR A 101 -0.65 0.86 10.96
CA TYR A 101 0.28 0.28 9.98
C TYR A 101 1.70 0.83 10.15
N ASN A 102 2.00 1.50 11.25
CA ASN A 102 3.29 2.15 11.51
C ASN A 102 3.58 3.30 10.55
N VAL A 103 2.55 3.93 10.01
CA VAL A 103 2.68 5.08 9.11
C VAL A 103 2.36 6.36 9.89
N ASP A 104 3.20 7.37 9.73
CA ASP A 104 2.97 8.69 10.28
C ASP A 104 2.33 9.60 9.23
N VAL A 105 1.57 10.58 9.71
CA VAL A 105 1.02 11.65 8.87
C VAL A 105 1.71 12.95 9.25
N VAL A 106 2.43 13.53 8.30
CA VAL A 106 3.19 14.76 8.52
C VAL A 106 2.84 15.74 7.40
N ASP A 107 2.19 16.84 7.75
CA ASP A 107 1.73 17.85 6.77
C ASP A 107 0.96 17.23 5.60
N ASP A 108 -0.01 16.36 5.94
CA ASP A 108 -0.87 15.64 5.00
C ASP A 108 -0.13 14.61 4.13
N GLU A 109 1.11 14.35 4.41
CA GLU A 109 1.90 13.33 3.73
C GLU A 109 2.00 12.07 4.60
N LEU A 110 1.74 10.91 4.01
CA LEU A 110 1.99 9.63 4.66
C LEU A 110 3.47 9.30 4.54
N VAL A 111 4.11 9.02 5.65
CA VAL A 111 5.55 8.73 5.68
C VAL A 111 5.87 7.54 6.56
N MET A 112 6.90 6.81 6.18
CA MET A 112 7.42 5.69 6.97
C MET A 112 8.90 5.52 6.63
N CYS A 113 9.72 5.29 7.66
CA CYS A 113 11.13 4.97 7.46
C CYS A 113 11.34 3.47 7.48
N ALA A 114 12.29 3.01 6.70
CA ALA A 114 12.67 1.60 6.61
C ALA A 114 14.18 1.47 6.48
N ASP A 115 14.69 0.28 6.71
CA ASP A 115 16.09 -0.07 6.46
C ASP A 115 16.14 -1.35 5.60
N ASP A 116 17.35 -1.82 5.31
CA ASP A 116 17.51 -3.02 4.47
C ASP A 116 16.87 -4.26 5.10
N GLY A 117 16.84 -4.34 6.43
CA GLY A 117 16.31 -5.52 7.13
C GLY A 117 14.79 -5.58 7.18
N ASN A 118 14.10 -4.46 7.12
CA ASN A 118 12.65 -4.42 7.26
C ASN A 118 11.92 -3.83 6.04
N PHE A 119 12.65 -3.52 4.97
CA PHE A 119 12.08 -2.84 3.81
C PHE A 119 10.85 -3.59 3.23
N ASN A 120 10.96 -4.90 3.09
CA ASN A 120 9.89 -5.68 2.47
C ASN A 120 8.59 -5.59 3.26
N VAL A 121 8.66 -5.79 4.56
CA VAL A 121 7.49 -5.75 5.45
C VAL A 121 6.94 -4.32 5.51
N ARG A 122 7.81 -3.34 5.59
CA ARG A 122 7.38 -1.94 5.69
C ARG A 122 6.76 -1.42 4.42
N LEU A 123 7.28 -1.79 3.25
CA LEU A 123 6.64 -1.46 1.98
C LEU A 123 5.23 -2.08 1.91
N HIS A 124 5.09 -3.33 2.33
CA HIS A 124 3.80 -4.00 2.38
C HIS A 124 2.82 -3.26 3.30
N LEU A 125 3.26 -2.90 4.51
CA LEU A 125 2.44 -2.16 5.45
C LEU A 125 2.06 -0.78 4.94
N PHE A 126 2.98 -0.11 4.26
CA PHE A 126 2.71 1.21 3.69
C PHE A 126 1.63 1.15 2.62
N ILE A 127 1.72 0.19 1.72
CA ILE A 127 0.69 -0.02 0.69
C ILE A 127 -0.66 -0.35 1.35
N ALA A 128 -0.65 -1.22 2.37
CA ALA A 128 -1.86 -1.57 3.10
C ALA A 128 -2.50 -0.34 3.76
N ALA A 129 -1.69 0.55 4.33
CA ALA A 129 -2.18 1.79 4.91
C ALA A 129 -2.83 2.69 3.86
N MET A 130 -2.22 2.82 2.69
CA MET A 130 -2.78 3.61 1.60
C MET A 130 -4.14 3.06 1.15
N VAL A 131 -4.26 1.76 0.99
CA VAL A 131 -5.52 1.11 0.63
C VAL A 131 -6.58 1.35 1.71
N ALA A 132 -6.22 1.15 2.97
CA ALA A 132 -7.14 1.32 4.09
C ALA A 132 -7.65 2.76 4.20
N LEU A 133 -6.74 3.73 4.09
CA LEU A 133 -7.10 5.14 4.18
C LEU A 133 -7.95 5.58 3.00
N SER A 134 -7.62 5.12 1.80
CA SER A 134 -8.41 5.43 0.61
C SER A 134 -9.84 4.88 0.72
N SER A 135 -10.01 3.73 1.37
CA SER A 135 -11.33 3.11 1.58
C SER A 135 -12.12 3.79 2.70
N ALA A 136 -11.46 4.52 3.59
CA ALA A 136 -12.10 5.18 4.73
C ALA A 136 -13.06 6.29 4.30
N VAL A 137 -12.95 6.76 3.08
CA VAL A 137 -13.83 7.77 2.49
C VAL A 137 -15.31 7.39 2.68
N ASN A 138 -15.66 6.14 2.45
CA ASN A 138 -17.04 5.68 2.55
C ASN A 138 -17.52 5.61 3.99
N GLN A 139 -16.63 5.35 4.94
CA GLN A 139 -16.97 5.29 6.35
C GLN A 139 -17.17 6.69 6.93
N VAL A 140 -16.34 7.65 6.54
CA VAL A 140 -16.44 9.03 7.02
C VAL A 140 -17.69 9.70 6.46
N ASN A 141 -18.03 9.47 5.20
CA ASN A 141 -19.23 10.01 4.58
C ASN A 141 -20.51 9.29 5.02
N GLY A 142 -20.40 8.05 5.45
CA GLY A 142 -21.55 7.25 5.85
C GLY A 142 -22.14 7.62 7.21
N ASP A 143 -21.44 8.44 7.99
CA ASP A 143 -21.89 8.90 9.31
C ASP A 143 -22.72 10.19 9.24
N ASP A 144 -22.94 10.71 8.07
CA ASP A 144 -23.74 11.93 7.86
C ASP A 144 -25.25 11.71 8.01
#